data_a26630aa69c78869f05edc20ed40a2eb
#
_entry.id   a26630aa69c78869f05edc20ed40a2eb
#
_cell.length_a   1.000
_cell.length_b   1.000
_cell.length_c   1.000
_cell.angle_alpha   90.00
_cell.angle_beta   90.00
_cell.angle_gamma   90.00
#
_symmetry.space_group_name_H-M   'P 1'
#
loop_
_entity.id
_entity.type
_entity.pdbx_description
1 polymer ?
#
loop_
_entity_poly.entity_id
_entity_poly.type
_entity_poly.pdbx_seq_one_letter_code
_entity_poly.pdbx_strand_id
1 'polypeptide(L)'
;LSFREYNRLAACFPETEVVSCGSSLIRQARATKTEMEIEFFRRSGVAHAKAYEQIPSVYRPGMTDLQLSIEIERLMRLEGCLGIFRVFGQSMEIFMGSLLAGDNAATPSPYDFALGGAGLDPSLPGGPNGTLIQPGQSFMVDMGGNFYGYMCDMSRVYSIGKLSEQAY
;
A
#
# COMPACT_ATOMS: atom_id res chain seq x y z
N LEU A 1 -7.66 -9.64 20.80
CA LEU A 1 -8.96 -10.12 21.27
C LEU A 1 -9.62 -9.03 22.10
N SER A 2 -10.91 -8.77 21.86
CA SER A 2 -11.72 -7.96 22.76
C SER A 2 -11.98 -8.70 24.08
N PHE A 3 -12.34 -7.97 25.14
CA PHE A 3 -12.71 -8.59 26.42
C PHE A 3 -13.82 -9.64 26.30
N ARG A 4 -14.79 -9.37 25.42
CA ARG A 4 -15.90 -10.31 25.13
C ARG A 4 -15.39 -11.61 24.49
N GLU A 5 -14.47 -11.51 23.53
CA GLU A 5 -13.88 -12.69 22.87
C GLU A 5 -13.00 -13.48 23.84
N TYR A 6 -12.23 -12.78 24.68
CA TYR A 6 -11.46 -13.42 25.74
C TYR A 6 -12.36 -14.25 26.67
N ASN A 7 -13.45 -13.67 27.17
CA ASN A 7 -14.37 -14.39 28.08
C ASN A 7 -15.02 -15.59 27.38
N ARG A 8 -15.37 -15.48 26.09
CA ARG A 8 -15.91 -16.63 25.33
C ARG A 8 -14.86 -17.73 25.17
N LEU A 9 -13.63 -17.37 24.89
CA LEU A 9 -12.53 -18.33 24.77
C LEU A 9 -12.24 -19.01 26.09
N ALA A 10 -12.12 -18.27 27.19
CA ALA A 10 -11.88 -18.79 28.51
C ALA A 10 -13.00 -19.75 28.97
N ALA A 11 -14.25 -19.45 28.66
CA ALA A 11 -15.38 -20.31 28.95
C ALA A 11 -15.36 -21.66 28.21
N CYS A 12 -14.71 -21.73 27.07
CA CYS A 12 -14.54 -22.97 26.30
C CYS A 12 -13.46 -23.89 26.91
N PHE A 13 -12.59 -23.36 27.78
CA PHE A 13 -11.46 -24.07 28.36
C PHE A 13 -11.38 -23.82 29.89
N PRO A 14 -12.38 -24.28 30.66
CA PRO A 14 -12.50 -23.94 32.09
C PRO A 14 -11.34 -24.41 32.97
N GLU A 15 -10.65 -25.47 32.55
CA GLU A 15 -9.50 -26.03 33.24
C GLU A 15 -8.15 -25.50 32.75
N THR A 16 -8.16 -24.50 31.87
CA THR A 16 -6.95 -23.97 31.21
C THR A 16 -6.78 -22.51 31.54
N GLU A 17 -5.59 -22.11 31.94
CA GLU A 17 -5.24 -20.72 32.11
C GLU A 17 -5.05 -20.08 30.70
N VAL A 18 -5.87 -19.09 30.39
CA VAL A 18 -5.74 -18.30 29.14
C VAL A 18 -4.85 -17.11 29.42
N VAL A 19 -3.61 -17.16 28.93
CA VAL A 19 -2.64 -16.08 29.10
C VAL A 19 -2.46 -15.27 27.83
N SER A 20 -2.20 -13.98 27.99
CA SER A 20 -1.82 -13.13 26.88
C SER A 20 -0.35 -13.36 26.52
N CYS A 21 -0.07 -14.01 25.40
CA CYS A 21 1.30 -14.10 24.88
C CYS A 21 1.74 -12.82 24.19
N GLY A 22 0.85 -11.83 24.07
CA GLY A 22 1.07 -10.63 23.29
C GLY A 22 1.27 -10.90 21.80
N SER A 23 1.50 -9.85 21.04
CA SER A 23 1.85 -9.99 19.62
C SER A 23 3.30 -10.43 19.39
N SER A 24 4.14 -10.47 20.42
CA SER A 24 5.58 -10.72 20.30
C SER A 24 5.91 -12.13 19.81
N LEU A 25 5.27 -13.17 20.33
CA LEU A 25 5.53 -14.55 19.92
C LEU A 25 5.21 -14.78 18.44
N ILE A 26 4.04 -14.35 18.01
CA ILE A 26 3.60 -14.48 16.60
C ILE A 26 4.48 -13.61 15.70
N ARG A 27 4.83 -12.40 16.13
CA ARG A 27 5.74 -11.53 15.37
C ARG A 27 7.13 -12.16 15.22
N GLN A 28 7.69 -12.71 16.26
CA GLN A 28 8.98 -13.41 16.23
C GLN A 28 8.93 -14.63 15.29
N ALA A 29 7.91 -15.45 15.38
CA ALA A 29 7.74 -16.59 14.48
C ALA A 29 7.62 -16.16 13.02
N ARG A 30 6.93 -15.06 12.74
CA ARG A 30 6.76 -14.50 11.38
C ARG A 30 7.96 -13.68 10.90
N ALA A 31 8.86 -13.26 11.77
CA ALA A 31 10.04 -12.46 11.41
C ALA A 31 11.00 -13.26 10.52
N THR A 32 11.20 -14.53 10.83
CA THR A 32 12.04 -15.43 10.04
C THR A 32 11.15 -16.20 9.05
N LYS A 33 11.43 -16.06 7.77
CA LYS A 33 10.68 -16.70 6.67
C LYS A 33 11.36 -18.00 6.28
N THR A 34 10.55 -18.96 5.91
CA THR A 34 11.01 -20.20 5.27
C THR A 34 11.43 -19.94 3.81
N GLU A 35 12.20 -20.85 3.21
CA GLU A 35 12.59 -20.72 1.79
C GLU A 35 11.38 -20.64 0.86
N MET A 36 10.30 -21.36 1.17
CA MET A 36 9.05 -21.31 0.41
C MET A 36 8.42 -19.91 0.47
N GLU A 37 8.39 -19.30 1.66
CA GLU A 37 7.87 -17.93 1.83
C GLU A 37 8.73 -16.90 1.10
N ILE A 38 10.06 -17.04 1.17
CA ILE A 38 11.00 -16.19 0.43
C ILE A 38 10.73 -16.27 -1.07
N GLU A 39 10.45 -17.46 -1.60
CA GLU A 39 10.11 -17.62 -3.02
C GLU A 39 8.78 -16.90 -3.37
N PHE A 40 7.78 -16.94 -2.51
CA PHE A 40 6.56 -16.15 -2.71
C PHE A 40 6.82 -14.64 -2.68
N PHE A 41 7.69 -14.14 -1.79
CA PHE A 41 8.11 -12.74 -1.80
C PHE A 41 8.82 -12.36 -3.10
N ARG A 42 9.72 -13.19 -3.62
CA ARG A 42 10.39 -12.95 -4.89
C ARG A 42 9.39 -12.86 -6.04
N ARG A 43 8.46 -13.79 -6.12
CA ARG A 43 7.40 -13.80 -7.14
C ARG A 43 6.49 -12.58 -7.02
N SER A 44 6.13 -12.18 -5.80
CA SER A 44 5.37 -10.95 -5.55
C SER A 44 6.13 -9.73 -6.05
N GLY A 45 7.43 -9.62 -5.73
CA GLY A 45 8.27 -8.52 -6.20
C GLY A 45 8.39 -8.45 -7.72
N VAL A 46 8.51 -9.59 -8.40
CA VAL A 46 8.55 -9.66 -9.87
C VAL A 46 7.22 -9.19 -10.48
N ALA A 47 6.09 -9.65 -9.97
CA ALA A 47 4.77 -9.23 -10.45
C ALA A 47 4.53 -7.74 -10.23
N HIS A 48 4.95 -7.22 -9.08
CA HIS A 48 4.88 -5.79 -8.76
C HIS A 48 5.74 -4.95 -9.71
N ALA A 49 7.01 -5.32 -9.89
CA ALA A 49 7.92 -4.63 -10.82
C ALA A 49 7.36 -4.60 -12.25
N LYS A 50 6.81 -5.72 -12.72
CA LYS A 50 6.19 -5.82 -14.04
C LYS A 50 5.01 -4.87 -14.22
N ALA A 51 4.19 -4.66 -13.18
CA ALA A 51 3.13 -3.65 -13.22
C ALA A 51 3.71 -2.24 -13.29
N TYR A 52 4.76 -1.96 -12.50
CA TYR A 52 5.40 -0.64 -12.47
C TYR A 52 6.12 -0.28 -13.77
N GLU A 53 6.71 -1.25 -14.47
CA GLU A 53 7.31 -1.05 -15.79
C GLU A 53 6.31 -0.56 -16.85
N GLN A 54 5.03 -0.85 -16.66
CA GLN A 54 3.96 -0.46 -17.57
C GLN A 54 3.40 0.95 -17.28
N ILE A 55 3.71 1.57 -16.14
CA ILE A 55 3.18 2.88 -15.74
C ILE A 55 3.39 3.96 -16.83
N PRO A 56 4.58 4.10 -17.44
CA PRO A 56 4.77 5.08 -18.49
C PRO A 56 3.83 4.89 -19.69
N SER A 57 3.40 3.67 -19.97
CA SER A 57 2.54 3.35 -21.12
C SER A 57 1.08 3.72 -20.92
N VAL A 58 0.63 3.84 -19.65
CA VAL A 58 -0.76 4.17 -19.32
C VAL A 58 -0.97 5.63 -18.99
N TYR A 59 0.09 6.38 -18.73
CA TYR A 59 0.00 7.83 -18.58
C TYR A 59 -0.42 8.51 -19.90
N ARG A 60 -1.29 9.48 -19.81
CA ARG A 60 -1.68 10.35 -20.91
C ARG A 60 -1.67 11.81 -20.45
N PRO A 61 -1.20 12.76 -21.28
CA PRO A 61 -1.28 14.17 -20.94
C PRO A 61 -2.70 14.59 -20.56
N GLY A 62 -2.82 15.34 -19.48
CA GLY A 62 -4.11 15.78 -18.93
C GLY A 62 -4.76 14.84 -17.91
N MET A 63 -4.11 13.73 -17.56
CA MET A 63 -4.57 12.89 -16.45
C MET A 63 -4.33 13.57 -15.11
N THR A 64 -5.24 13.30 -14.18
CA THR A 64 -5.07 13.62 -12.77
C THR A 64 -4.33 12.48 -12.04
N ASP A 65 -3.84 12.79 -10.83
CA ASP A 65 -3.24 11.81 -9.94
C ASP A 65 -4.19 10.64 -9.67
N LEU A 66 -5.49 10.91 -9.47
CA LEU A 66 -6.51 9.88 -9.30
C LEU A 66 -6.68 9.00 -10.53
N GLN A 67 -6.79 9.60 -11.72
CA GLN A 67 -6.99 8.84 -12.96
C GLN A 67 -5.81 7.91 -13.24
N LEU A 68 -4.59 8.39 -13.03
CA LEU A 68 -3.40 7.56 -13.20
C LEU A 68 -3.29 6.50 -12.11
N SER A 69 -3.66 6.81 -10.87
CA SER A 69 -3.73 5.83 -9.76
C SER A 69 -4.64 4.65 -10.12
N ILE A 70 -5.83 4.93 -10.64
CA ILE A 70 -6.78 3.90 -11.09
C ILE A 70 -6.17 3.01 -12.19
N GLU A 71 -5.46 3.59 -13.15
CA GLU A 71 -4.79 2.81 -14.20
C GLU A 71 -3.67 1.92 -13.63
N ILE A 72 -2.90 2.43 -12.67
CA ILE A 72 -1.87 1.63 -12.00
C ILE A 72 -2.48 0.50 -11.18
N GLU A 73 -3.54 0.78 -10.43
CA GLU A 73 -4.28 -0.26 -9.72
C GLU A 73 -4.82 -1.34 -10.66
N ARG A 74 -5.33 -0.94 -11.83
CA ARG A 74 -5.74 -1.88 -12.88
C ARG A 74 -4.59 -2.76 -13.35
N LEU A 75 -3.40 -2.19 -13.62
CA LEU A 75 -2.21 -2.97 -13.98
C LEU A 75 -1.83 -3.95 -12.89
N MET A 76 -1.78 -3.50 -11.64
CA MET A 76 -1.49 -4.35 -10.48
C MET A 76 -2.48 -5.53 -10.37
N ARG A 77 -3.77 -5.24 -10.54
CA ARG A 77 -4.83 -6.27 -10.50
C ARG A 77 -4.70 -7.28 -11.64
N LEU A 78 -4.32 -6.86 -12.84
CA LEU A 78 -4.09 -7.73 -13.98
C LEU A 78 -2.88 -8.66 -13.77
N GLU A 79 -1.88 -8.22 -13.03
CA GLU A 79 -0.74 -9.05 -12.61
C GLU A 79 -1.05 -9.98 -11.41
N GLY A 80 -2.28 -9.94 -10.90
CA GLY A 80 -2.75 -10.83 -9.84
C GLY A 80 -2.74 -10.24 -8.42
N CYS A 81 -2.57 -8.93 -8.28
CA CYS A 81 -2.69 -8.26 -6.97
C CYS A 81 -4.12 -8.38 -6.43
N LEU A 82 -4.27 -8.66 -5.14
CA LEU A 82 -5.57 -8.76 -4.48
C LEU A 82 -6.31 -7.41 -4.36
N GLY A 83 -5.60 -6.28 -4.52
CA GLY A 83 -6.18 -4.93 -4.55
C GLY A 83 -6.47 -4.33 -3.18
N ILE A 84 -6.07 -5.01 -2.14
CA ILE A 84 -6.13 -4.52 -0.75
C ILE A 84 -4.78 -4.70 -0.08
N PHE A 85 -4.49 -3.83 0.85
CA PHE A 85 -3.34 -3.93 1.71
C PHE A 85 -3.83 -4.12 3.15
N ARG A 86 -3.25 -5.07 3.86
CA ARG A 86 -3.61 -5.34 5.25
C ARG A 86 -2.51 -4.85 6.16
N VAL A 87 -2.84 -3.93 7.04
CA VAL A 87 -1.94 -3.38 8.03
C VAL A 87 -2.19 -3.95 9.42
N PHE A 88 -1.34 -3.61 10.38
CA PHE A 88 -1.48 -4.06 11.75
C PHE A 88 -2.71 -3.43 12.41
N GLY A 89 -3.54 -4.28 13.00
CA GLY A 89 -4.76 -3.88 13.69
C GLY A 89 -5.93 -4.83 13.39
N GLN A 90 -7.02 -4.63 14.09
CA GLN A 90 -8.23 -5.40 13.83
C GLN A 90 -9.00 -4.77 12.67
N SER A 91 -9.29 -5.57 11.63
CA SER A 91 -10.01 -5.11 10.43
C SER A 91 -9.33 -3.91 9.74
N MET A 92 -8.02 -3.84 9.81
CA MET A 92 -7.24 -2.79 9.18
C MET A 92 -6.85 -3.17 7.75
N GLU A 93 -7.80 -3.00 6.86
CA GLU A 93 -7.61 -3.15 5.42
C GLU A 93 -7.68 -1.76 4.79
N ILE A 94 -6.73 -1.45 3.91
CA ILE A 94 -6.63 -0.18 3.22
C ILE A 94 -6.47 -0.40 1.72
N PHE A 95 -6.61 0.66 0.95
CA PHE A 95 -6.26 0.70 -0.46
C PHE A 95 -4.76 0.39 -0.66
N MET A 96 -4.38 0.07 -1.90
CA MET A 96 -3.01 -0.41 -2.20
C MET A 96 -1.92 0.63 -1.94
N GLY A 97 -2.24 1.92 -1.95
CA GLY A 97 -1.29 2.99 -1.71
C GLY A 97 -1.65 4.26 -2.48
N SER A 98 -0.68 5.15 -2.66
CA SER A 98 -0.92 6.49 -3.17
C SER A 98 -0.13 6.78 -4.44
N LEU A 99 -0.72 7.57 -5.32
CA LEU A 99 -0.02 8.36 -6.33
C LEU A 99 -0.21 9.83 -5.98
N LEU A 100 0.87 10.55 -5.82
CA LEU A 100 0.87 11.94 -5.41
C LEU A 100 1.58 12.81 -6.43
N ALA A 101 0.95 13.90 -6.83
CA ALA A 101 1.47 14.86 -7.81
C ALA A 101 1.23 16.30 -7.35
N GLY A 102 2.06 17.23 -7.85
CA GLY A 102 1.90 18.66 -7.62
C GLY A 102 1.77 19.03 -6.13
N ASP A 103 0.92 19.99 -5.83
CA ASP A 103 0.71 20.49 -4.46
C ASP A 103 0.13 19.42 -3.51
N ASN A 104 -0.59 18.43 -4.05
CA ASN A 104 -1.09 17.32 -3.25
C ASN A 104 0.03 16.47 -2.67
N ALA A 105 1.19 16.39 -3.33
CA ALA A 105 2.35 15.68 -2.83
C ALA A 105 2.98 16.33 -1.59
N ALA A 106 2.75 17.62 -1.37
CA ALA A 106 3.21 18.37 -0.20
C ALA A 106 2.20 18.34 0.96
N THR A 107 1.01 17.80 0.75
CA THR A 107 -0.04 17.75 1.78
C THR A 107 0.21 16.58 2.71
N PRO A 108 0.38 16.78 4.03
CA PRO A 108 0.59 15.71 4.98
C PRO A 108 -0.70 14.91 5.20
N SER A 109 -0.55 13.58 5.40
CA SER A 109 -1.65 12.72 5.84
C SER A 109 -1.67 12.61 7.36
N PRO A 110 -2.84 12.47 7.98
CA PRO A 110 -2.96 12.16 9.41
C PRO A 110 -2.63 10.71 9.76
N TYR A 111 -2.40 9.86 8.78
CA TYR A 111 -2.10 8.43 8.98
C TYR A 111 -0.60 8.17 9.00
N ASP A 112 -0.12 7.42 9.99
CA ASP A 112 1.29 7.07 10.14
C ASP A 112 1.84 6.20 8.98
N PHE A 113 0.96 5.50 8.29
CA PHE A 113 1.32 4.57 7.20
C PHE A 113 0.96 5.11 5.81
N ALA A 114 0.34 6.26 5.72
CA ALA A 114 -0.01 6.88 4.45
C ALA A 114 0.99 7.97 4.09
N LEU A 115 1.40 8.00 2.84
CA LEU A 115 2.44 8.89 2.34
C LEU A 115 2.07 10.37 2.30
N GLY A 116 0.84 10.72 2.44
CA GLY A 116 0.36 12.08 2.32
C GLY A 116 -0.79 12.20 1.33
N GLY A 117 -1.05 13.42 0.90
CA GLY A 117 -2.17 13.77 0.07
C GLY A 117 -3.44 14.07 0.86
N ALA A 118 -4.31 14.89 0.27
CA ALA A 118 -5.55 15.31 0.90
C ALA A 118 -6.67 14.27 0.78
N GLY A 119 -6.56 13.36 -0.19
CA GLY A 119 -7.64 12.45 -0.54
C GLY A 119 -8.80 13.17 -1.24
N LEU A 120 -9.79 12.40 -1.68
CA LEU A 120 -10.98 12.91 -2.36
C LEU A 120 -12.02 13.46 -1.40
N ASP A 121 -12.04 12.98 -0.16
CA ASP A 121 -13.05 13.30 0.83
C ASP A 121 -12.45 13.31 2.24
N PRO A 122 -12.89 14.24 3.13
CA PRO A 122 -12.41 14.30 4.50
C PRO A 122 -12.60 13.04 5.34
N SER A 123 -13.48 12.12 4.94
CA SER A 123 -13.65 10.83 5.62
C SER A 123 -12.47 9.89 5.42
N LEU A 124 -11.69 10.10 4.35
CA LEU A 124 -10.43 9.38 4.09
C LEU A 124 -9.38 10.40 3.59
N PRO A 125 -8.77 11.19 4.50
CA PRO A 125 -7.86 12.28 4.15
C PRO A 125 -6.45 11.75 3.84
N GLY A 126 -6.30 11.11 2.71
CA GLY A 126 -5.03 10.56 2.23
C GLY A 126 -5.11 10.12 0.78
N GLY A 127 -3.99 10.20 0.07
CA GLY A 127 -3.86 9.79 -1.32
C GLY A 127 -4.28 10.82 -2.35
N PRO A 128 -4.59 10.38 -3.58
CA PRO A 128 -4.95 11.23 -4.71
C PRO A 128 -6.17 12.10 -4.42
N ASN A 129 -6.20 13.31 -4.96
CA ASN A 129 -7.31 14.26 -4.77
C ASN A 129 -7.86 14.84 -6.08
N GLY A 130 -7.39 14.38 -7.24
CA GLY A 130 -7.75 14.92 -8.54
C GLY A 130 -6.78 16.00 -9.03
N THR A 131 -5.62 16.19 -8.42
CA THR A 131 -4.59 17.11 -8.90
C THR A 131 -4.13 16.73 -10.29
N LEU A 132 -4.11 17.71 -11.20
CA LEU A 132 -3.66 17.53 -12.58
C LEU A 132 -2.14 17.31 -12.61
N ILE A 133 -1.70 16.25 -13.29
CA ILE A 133 -0.29 15.98 -13.53
C ILE A 133 0.18 16.83 -14.72
N GLN A 134 1.17 17.69 -14.49
CA GLN A 134 1.61 18.67 -15.50
C GLN A 134 3.00 18.33 -16.06
N PRO A 135 3.30 18.74 -17.30
CA PRO A 135 4.65 18.69 -17.85
C PRO A 135 5.65 19.46 -16.96
N GLY A 136 6.87 18.93 -16.83
CA GLY A 136 7.91 19.50 -15.99
C GLY A 136 7.76 19.19 -14.50
N GLN A 137 6.79 18.39 -14.12
CA GLN A 137 6.59 17.90 -12.76
C GLN A 137 6.99 16.43 -12.62
N SER A 138 7.28 16.03 -11.39
CA SER A 138 7.35 14.64 -10.99
C SER A 138 6.08 14.23 -10.26
N PHE A 139 5.81 12.93 -10.27
CA PHE A 139 4.83 12.32 -9.38
C PHE A 139 5.44 11.06 -8.73
N MET A 140 5.00 10.77 -7.54
CA MET A 140 5.42 9.59 -6.80
C MET A 140 4.30 8.56 -6.80
N VAL A 141 4.68 7.30 -7.02
CA VAL A 141 3.82 6.14 -6.85
C VAL A 141 4.40 5.32 -5.72
N ASP A 142 3.62 5.12 -4.68
CA ASP A 142 3.96 4.25 -3.57
C ASP A 142 2.78 3.34 -3.26
N MET A 143 2.89 2.10 -3.69
CA MET A 143 1.82 1.12 -3.55
C MET A 143 2.36 -0.20 -3.02
N GLY A 144 1.62 -0.78 -2.08
CA GLY A 144 1.82 -2.14 -1.64
C GLY A 144 1.18 -3.13 -2.59
N GLY A 145 1.91 -4.15 -2.97
CA GLY A 145 1.41 -5.26 -3.77
C GLY A 145 1.14 -6.49 -2.92
N ASN A 146 -0.07 -7.02 -2.97
CA ASN A 146 -0.43 -8.28 -2.33
C ASN A 146 -0.64 -9.35 -3.40
N PHE A 147 0.43 -10.05 -3.72
CA PHE A 147 0.44 -11.16 -4.67
C PHE A 147 0.72 -12.47 -3.93
N TYR A 148 0.08 -13.54 -4.32
CA TYR A 148 0.26 -14.87 -3.72
C TYR A 148 0.10 -14.93 -2.19
N GLY A 149 -0.59 -13.95 -1.59
CA GLY A 149 -0.73 -13.82 -0.14
C GLY A 149 0.48 -13.20 0.58
N TYR A 150 1.51 -12.78 -0.16
CA TYR A 150 2.71 -12.11 0.37
C TYR A 150 2.81 -10.70 -0.17
N MET A 151 3.00 -9.76 0.74
CA MET A 151 3.04 -8.34 0.41
C MET A 151 4.45 -7.90 0.06
N CYS A 152 4.55 -7.04 -0.95
CA CYS A 152 5.73 -6.27 -1.26
C CYS A 152 5.36 -4.79 -1.36
N ASP A 153 6.30 -3.95 -1.06
CA ASP A 153 6.13 -2.50 -1.06
C ASP A 153 7.13 -1.89 -2.03
N MET A 154 6.68 -0.90 -2.81
CA MET A 154 7.51 -0.30 -3.84
C MET A 154 7.12 1.15 -4.08
N SER A 155 8.09 2.05 -3.90
CA SER A 155 7.97 3.45 -4.28
C SER A 155 8.81 3.76 -5.51
N ARG A 156 8.27 4.55 -6.43
CA ARG A 156 8.99 5.08 -7.60
C ARG A 156 8.53 6.51 -7.90
N VAL A 157 9.49 7.30 -8.35
CA VAL A 157 9.24 8.66 -8.83
C VAL A 157 9.36 8.66 -10.35
N TYR A 158 8.40 9.27 -11.01
CA TYR A 158 8.35 9.45 -12.45
C TYR A 158 8.35 10.94 -12.77
N SER A 159 8.91 11.33 -13.91
CA SER A 159 8.89 12.71 -14.39
C SER A 159 8.14 12.82 -15.70
N ILE A 160 7.42 13.93 -15.88
CA ILE A 160 6.74 14.25 -17.12
C ILE A 160 7.61 15.24 -17.90
N GLY A 161 8.40 14.68 -18.82
CA GLY A 161 9.39 15.46 -19.57
C GLY A 161 10.62 15.80 -18.74
N LYS A 162 11.25 16.92 -19.06
CA LYS A 162 12.47 17.39 -18.39
C LYS A 162 12.11 18.17 -17.12
N LEU A 163 12.67 17.78 -15.99
CA LEU A 163 12.58 18.53 -14.74
C LEU A 163 13.56 19.72 -14.74
N SER A 164 13.43 20.61 -13.75
CA SER A 164 14.40 21.68 -13.51
C SER A 164 15.75 21.11 -13.07
N GLU A 165 16.83 21.86 -13.27
CA GLU A 165 18.17 21.46 -12.81
C GLU A 165 18.27 21.27 -11.29
N GLN A 166 17.43 21.98 -10.54
CA GLN A 166 17.34 21.85 -9.09
C GLN A 166 16.68 20.54 -8.62
N ALA A 167 16.00 19.82 -9.52
CA ALA A 167 15.32 18.55 -9.23
C ALA A 167 16.25 17.33 -9.42
N TYR A 168 17.44 17.53 -9.96
CA TYR A 168 18.49 16.53 -10.13
C TYR A 168 19.65 16.76 -9.15
#